data_fd3c2dc650b6e417ef7491d32a2eba56
#
_entry.id   fd3c2dc650b6e417ef7491d32a2eba56
#
_cell.length_a   1.000
_cell.length_b   1.000
_cell.length_c   1.000
_cell.angle_alpha   90.00
_cell.angle_beta   90.00
_cell.angle_gamma   90.00
#
_symmetry.space_group_name_H-M   'P 1'
#
loop_
_entity.id
_entity.type
_entity.pdbx_description
1 polymer ?
#
loop_
_entity_poly.entity_id
_entity_poly.type
_entity_poly.pdbx_seq_one_letter_code
_entity_poly.pdbx_strand_id
1 'polypeptide(L)'
;MISRRAGTVLACAVVISVAVLSGFSRPAIAAADGVRQLARATRGCPRASYGAHSYAPGRGKTVALTFDDGPGRSTAAILKVLKRYRVPATFFNIGVNVAARPSLVRKEVKAGYAMGDHTWDHPNMNLLSAASQAREIDRMNAELKAVAHVKACAYRPPYGNYVATALSLAQHRRMSVWLWSVDTQDWMARGSGSSFWVSRIIRLAEQEGRVLRHPVVLMHNQPAGNPATVSALPVIIRFFRAHGYRFVRV
;
A
#
# COMPACT_ATOMS: atom_id res chain seq x y z
N MET A 1 -51.81 77.41 24.46
CA MET A 1 -50.46 76.95 24.58
C MET A 1 -50.47 75.52 24.12
N ILE A 2 -50.02 75.27 22.91
CA ILE A 2 -50.26 74.03 22.19
C ILE A 2 -48.91 73.28 22.04
N SER A 3 -48.85 72.11 22.68
CA SER A 3 -47.69 71.18 22.58
C SER A 3 -47.83 70.33 21.32
N ARG A 4 -46.85 70.39 20.47
CA ARG A 4 -46.76 69.49 19.33
C ARG A 4 -45.88 68.30 19.69
N ARG A 5 -46.45 67.09 19.64
CA ARG A 5 -45.71 65.80 19.72
C ARG A 5 -45.12 65.47 18.38
N ALA A 6 -43.81 65.26 18.34
CA ALA A 6 -43.09 64.70 17.18
C ALA A 6 -43.16 63.19 17.28
N GLY A 7 -43.69 62.55 16.26
CA GLY A 7 -43.69 61.06 16.11
C GLY A 7 -42.44 60.60 15.47
N THR A 8 -41.74 59.68 16.16
CA THR A 8 -40.56 59.02 15.63
C THR A 8 -40.96 57.79 14.84
N VAL A 9 -40.69 57.77 13.56
CA VAL A 9 -40.89 56.60 12.68
C VAL A 9 -39.69 55.65 12.82
N LEU A 10 -39.96 54.46 13.35
CA LEU A 10 -38.98 53.39 13.51
C LEU A 10 -38.91 52.61 12.18
N ALA A 11 -37.80 52.78 11.45
CA ALA A 11 -37.53 52.02 10.25
C ALA A 11 -36.95 50.64 10.61
N CYS A 12 -37.74 49.57 10.36
CA CYS A 12 -37.30 48.19 10.52
C CYS A 12 -36.39 47.81 9.34
N ALA A 13 -35.06 47.74 9.56
CA ALA A 13 -34.14 47.18 8.59
C ALA A 13 -34.18 45.66 8.65
N VAL A 14 -34.73 45.04 7.61
CA VAL A 14 -34.68 43.60 7.41
C VAL A 14 -33.28 43.22 6.90
N VAL A 15 -32.47 42.63 7.76
CA VAL A 15 -31.18 42.03 7.36
C VAL A 15 -31.46 40.65 6.77
N ILE A 16 -31.40 40.55 5.46
CA ILE A 16 -31.41 39.25 4.76
C ILE A 16 -30.03 38.65 4.86
N SER A 17 -29.89 37.69 5.78
CA SER A 17 -28.67 36.85 5.86
C SER A 17 -28.66 35.87 4.69
N VAL A 18 -27.85 36.13 3.68
CA VAL A 18 -27.54 35.17 2.62
C VAL A 18 -26.58 34.12 3.19
N ALA A 19 -27.15 32.97 3.55
CA ALA A 19 -26.36 31.79 3.88
C ALA A 19 -25.68 31.26 2.60
N VAL A 20 -24.39 31.51 2.47
CA VAL A 20 -23.56 30.89 1.44
C VAL A 20 -23.41 29.40 1.78
N LEU A 21 -24.22 28.60 1.11
CA LEU A 21 -24.04 27.13 1.10
C LEU A 21 -22.76 26.81 0.34
N SER A 22 -21.65 26.73 1.07
CA SER A 22 -20.40 26.14 0.57
C SER A 22 -20.63 24.66 0.31
N GLY A 23 -20.92 24.33 -0.96
CA GLY A 23 -21.21 22.99 -1.43
C GLY A 23 -20.04 22.05 -1.17
N PHE A 24 -20.33 21.01 -0.42
CA PHE A 24 -19.47 19.85 -0.22
C PHE A 24 -19.37 19.01 -1.53
N SER A 25 -18.51 19.42 -2.46
CA SER A 25 -18.21 18.65 -3.69
C SER A 25 -16.98 17.75 -3.48
N ARG A 26 -16.99 16.88 -2.46
CA ARG A 26 -15.86 15.97 -2.19
C ARG A 26 -16.06 14.47 -2.43
N PRO A 27 -17.25 13.87 -2.65
CA PRO A 27 -17.32 12.43 -2.91
C PRO A 27 -17.01 12.02 -4.35
N ALA A 28 -17.22 12.89 -5.34
CA ALA A 28 -17.05 12.52 -6.75
C ALA A 28 -15.58 12.33 -7.18
N ILE A 29 -14.64 13.10 -6.62
CA ILE A 29 -13.21 13.02 -6.96
C ILE A 29 -12.60 11.71 -6.41
N ALA A 30 -12.97 11.31 -5.20
CA ALA A 30 -12.48 10.07 -4.59
C ALA A 30 -13.00 8.81 -5.29
N ALA A 31 -14.22 8.84 -5.83
CA ALA A 31 -14.79 7.75 -6.61
C ALA A 31 -14.14 7.64 -8.00
N ALA A 32 -13.86 8.76 -8.66
CA ALA A 32 -13.18 8.80 -9.96
C ALA A 32 -11.72 8.31 -9.86
N ASP A 33 -11.02 8.64 -8.77
CA ASP A 33 -9.67 8.14 -8.52
C ASP A 33 -9.66 6.63 -8.22
N GLY A 34 -10.65 6.11 -7.51
CA GLY A 34 -10.83 4.68 -7.28
C GLY A 34 -11.08 3.90 -8.57
N VAL A 35 -11.94 4.41 -9.46
CA VAL A 35 -12.22 3.79 -10.77
C VAL A 35 -11.00 3.88 -11.70
N ARG A 36 -10.28 4.99 -11.71
CA ARG A 36 -9.01 5.13 -12.45
C ARG A 36 -7.92 4.21 -11.90
N GLN A 37 -7.93 3.93 -10.62
CA GLN A 37 -6.97 3.06 -9.95
C GLN A 37 -7.25 1.59 -10.23
N LEU A 38 -8.53 1.17 -10.28
CA LEU A 38 -8.96 -0.15 -10.75
C LEU A 38 -8.66 -0.35 -12.25
N ALA A 39 -8.92 0.64 -13.08
CA ALA A 39 -8.61 0.60 -14.51
C ALA A 39 -7.10 0.54 -14.79
N ARG A 40 -6.24 1.03 -13.88
CA ARG A 40 -4.78 0.87 -13.97
C ARG A 40 -4.31 -0.52 -13.55
N ALA A 41 -4.96 -1.16 -12.60
CA ALA A 41 -4.65 -2.53 -12.17
C ALA A 41 -4.99 -3.57 -13.24
N THR A 42 -5.95 -3.27 -14.12
CA THR A 42 -6.38 -4.15 -15.23
C THR A 42 -5.69 -3.88 -16.56
N ARG A 43 -5.02 -2.74 -16.72
CA ARG A 43 -4.17 -2.44 -17.88
C ARG A 43 -2.79 -3.05 -17.61
N GLY A 44 -2.27 -3.80 -18.58
CA GLY A 44 -0.98 -4.48 -18.50
C GLY A 44 0.12 -3.64 -17.86
N CYS A 45 1.15 -4.29 -17.34
CA CYS A 45 2.23 -3.64 -16.62
C CYS A 45 2.84 -2.48 -17.41
N PRO A 46 3.15 -1.34 -16.78
CA PRO A 46 3.94 -0.30 -17.39
C PRO A 46 5.30 -0.87 -17.81
N ARG A 47 6.04 -0.16 -18.66
CA ARG A 47 7.39 -0.57 -19.02
C ARG A 47 8.21 -0.74 -17.74
N ALA A 48 8.75 -1.95 -17.51
CA ALA A 48 9.58 -2.22 -16.35
C ALA A 48 10.85 -1.36 -16.41
N SER A 49 11.19 -0.74 -15.30
CA SER A 49 12.49 -0.09 -15.12
C SER A 49 13.55 -1.15 -14.86
N TYR A 50 14.74 -0.94 -15.44
CA TYR A 50 15.86 -1.83 -15.22
C TYR A 50 16.45 -1.63 -13.80
N GLY A 51 17.02 -2.73 -13.25
CA GLY A 51 17.66 -2.70 -11.94
C GLY A 51 16.69 -2.97 -10.78
N ALA A 52 17.25 -2.96 -9.57
CA ALA A 52 16.49 -3.10 -8.34
C ALA A 52 16.29 -1.73 -7.69
N HIS A 53 15.07 -1.50 -7.20
CA HIS A 53 14.65 -0.23 -6.63
C HIS A 53 14.37 -0.40 -5.14
N SER A 54 14.93 0.49 -4.31
CA SER A 54 14.70 0.50 -2.86
C SER A 54 13.95 1.75 -2.38
N TYR A 55 13.64 2.68 -3.29
CA TYR A 55 13.04 3.96 -2.96
C TYR A 55 11.72 4.16 -3.71
N ALA A 56 10.70 4.62 -2.99
CA ALA A 56 9.35 4.81 -3.50
C ALA A 56 9.31 5.83 -4.65
N PRO A 57 8.49 5.60 -5.69
CA PRO A 57 8.42 6.50 -6.84
C PRO A 57 7.71 7.81 -6.51
N GLY A 58 7.95 8.84 -7.32
CA GLY A 58 7.22 10.10 -7.28
C GLY A 58 8.06 11.31 -6.92
N ARG A 59 7.41 12.49 -6.89
CA ARG A 59 8.01 13.78 -6.53
C ARG A 59 7.66 14.17 -5.10
N GLY A 60 8.51 14.95 -4.45
CA GLY A 60 8.35 15.36 -3.05
C GLY A 60 8.63 14.22 -2.08
N LYS A 61 8.05 14.23 -0.89
CA LYS A 61 8.14 13.11 0.05
C LYS A 61 7.09 12.04 -0.30
N THR A 62 7.53 10.83 -0.64
CA THR A 62 6.65 9.68 -0.91
C THR A 62 7.03 8.50 -0.04
N VAL A 63 6.06 7.68 0.35
CA VAL A 63 6.28 6.43 1.07
C VAL A 63 5.46 5.31 0.45
N ALA A 64 6.08 4.14 0.27
CA ALA A 64 5.40 2.93 -0.13
C ALA A 64 5.33 1.95 1.03
N LEU A 65 4.11 1.55 1.40
CA LEU A 65 3.90 0.45 2.34
C LEU A 65 3.81 -0.85 1.57
N THR A 66 4.65 -1.82 1.91
CA THR A 66 4.72 -3.11 1.23
C THR A 66 4.59 -4.26 2.22
N PHE A 67 3.92 -5.33 1.80
CA PHE A 67 3.63 -6.50 2.61
C PHE A 67 4.02 -7.76 1.87
N ASP A 68 4.91 -8.55 2.46
CA ASP A 68 5.46 -9.77 1.87
C ASP A 68 4.84 -11.03 2.47
N ASP A 69 5.07 -12.18 1.84
CA ASP A 69 4.70 -13.54 2.26
C ASP A 69 3.19 -13.86 2.29
N GLY A 70 2.36 -12.95 1.90
CA GLY A 70 0.91 -13.14 1.95
C GLY A 70 0.32 -14.04 0.85
N PRO A 71 -1.01 -14.16 0.87
CA PRO A 71 -1.89 -13.72 1.94
C PRO A 71 -1.89 -14.64 3.16
N GLY A 72 -2.05 -14.08 4.35
CA GLY A 72 -2.08 -14.80 5.61
C GLY A 72 -3.23 -14.40 6.53
N ARG A 73 -3.21 -14.91 7.78
CA ARG A 73 -4.27 -14.69 8.78
C ARG A 73 -4.50 -13.20 9.08
N SER A 74 -3.46 -12.37 9.04
CA SER A 74 -3.55 -10.92 9.29
C SER A 74 -3.99 -10.10 8.07
N THR A 75 -4.03 -10.66 6.87
CA THR A 75 -4.32 -9.91 5.63
C THR A 75 -5.64 -9.13 5.72
N ALA A 76 -6.73 -9.76 6.15
CA ALA A 76 -8.03 -9.08 6.25
C ALA A 76 -8.00 -7.87 7.21
N ALA A 77 -7.28 -7.98 8.33
CA ALA A 77 -7.12 -6.90 9.30
C ALA A 77 -6.26 -5.76 8.74
N ILE A 78 -5.16 -6.08 8.05
CA ILE A 78 -4.32 -5.10 7.34
C ILE A 78 -5.15 -4.35 6.29
N LEU A 79 -5.93 -5.06 5.46
CA LEU A 79 -6.81 -4.43 4.47
C LEU A 79 -7.84 -3.48 5.11
N LYS A 80 -8.39 -3.85 6.28
CA LYS A 80 -9.32 -2.99 7.04
C LYS A 80 -8.64 -1.69 7.48
N VAL A 81 -7.41 -1.76 7.98
CA VAL A 81 -6.62 -0.58 8.37
C VAL A 81 -6.32 0.29 7.16
N LEU A 82 -5.74 -0.27 6.10
CA LEU A 82 -5.40 0.48 4.89
C LEU A 82 -6.63 1.18 4.27
N LYS A 83 -7.78 0.50 4.22
CA LYS A 83 -9.05 1.07 3.77
C LYS A 83 -9.52 2.23 4.66
N ARG A 84 -9.49 2.05 6.00
CA ARG A 84 -9.86 3.09 6.97
C ARG A 84 -9.04 4.36 6.78
N TYR A 85 -7.74 4.20 6.56
CA TYR A 85 -6.82 5.32 6.36
C TYR A 85 -6.73 5.78 4.90
N ARG A 86 -7.40 5.11 3.95
CA ARG A 86 -7.34 5.40 2.50
C ARG A 86 -5.91 5.47 1.98
N VAL A 87 -5.11 4.46 2.30
CA VAL A 87 -3.69 4.38 1.96
C VAL A 87 -3.49 3.29 0.91
N PRO A 88 -2.83 3.61 -0.23
CA PRO A 88 -2.41 2.59 -1.18
C PRO A 88 -1.27 1.74 -0.60
N ALA A 89 -1.17 0.49 -1.06
CA ALA A 89 -0.12 -0.43 -0.68
C ALA A 89 0.19 -1.40 -1.82
N THR A 90 1.30 -2.14 -1.68
CA THR A 90 1.67 -3.24 -2.58
C THR A 90 1.85 -4.51 -1.76
N PHE A 91 1.28 -5.62 -2.24
CA PHE A 91 1.38 -6.94 -1.64
C PHE A 91 2.25 -7.84 -2.54
N PHE A 92 3.37 -8.30 -2.01
CA PHE A 92 4.24 -9.28 -2.65
C PHE A 92 3.87 -10.66 -2.11
N ASN A 93 2.91 -11.28 -2.75
CA ASN A 93 2.36 -12.56 -2.29
C ASN A 93 3.17 -13.75 -2.81
N ILE A 94 3.22 -14.82 -2.02
CA ILE A 94 3.79 -16.12 -2.38
C ILE A 94 2.74 -16.97 -3.07
N GLY A 95 3.09 -17.66 -4.15
CA GLY A 95 2.15 -18.40 -4.99
C GLY A 95 1.37 -19.49 -4.26
N VAL A 96 2.02 -20.30 -3.40
CA VAL A 96 1.33 -21.32 -2.58
C VAL A 96 0.30 -20.70 -1.63
N ASN A 97 0.53 -19.48 -1.16
CA ASN A 97 -0.41 -18.76 -0.29
C ASN A 97 -1.57 -18.15 -1.09
N VAL A 98 -1.31 -17.71 -2.34
CA VAL A 98 -2.33 -17.27 -3.30
C VAL A 98 -3.30 -18.42 -3.58
N ALA A 99 -2.77 -19.60 -3.92
CA ALA A 99 -3.56 -20.82 -4.17
C ALA A 99 -4.38 -21.25 -2.93
N ALA A 100 -3.78 -21.17 -1.74
CA ALA A 100 -4.42 -21.57 -0.49
C ALA A 100 -5.51 -20.58 -0.03
N ARG A 101 -5.45 -19.29 -0.42
CA ARG A 101 -6.35 -18.23 0.08
C ARG A 101 -6.86 -17.30 -1.03
N PRO A 102 -7.46 -17.84 -2.10
CA PRO A 102 -7.86 -17.06 -3.27
C PRO A 102 -8.85 -15.92 -2.96
N SER A 103 -9.68 -16.10 -1.95
CA SER A 103 -10.64 -15.07 -1.55
C SER A 103 -9.98 -13.82 -0.96
N LEU A 104 -8.84 -13.95 -0.29
CA LEU A 104 -8.09 -12.81 0.24
C LEU A 104 -7.40 -12.04 -0.89
N VAL A 105 -6.80 -12.74 -1.86
CA VAL A 105 -6.19 -12.12 -3.04
C VAL A 105 -7.23 -11.31 -3.83
N ARG A 106 -8.42 -11.87 -4.06
CA ARG A 106 -9.52 -11.14 -4.71
C ARG A 106 -9.94 -9.88 -3.92
N LYS A 107 -9.88 -9.92 -2.58
CA LYS A 107 -10.14 -8.73 -1.75
C LYS A 107 -9.04 -7.67 -1.89
N GLU A 108 -7.76 -8.07 -1.95
CA GLU A 108 -6.63 -7.17 -2.20
C GLU A 108 -6.80 -6.44 -3.54
N VAL A 109 -7.05 -7.22 -4.61
CA VAL A 109 -7.25 -6.69 -5.97
C VAL A 109 -8.49 -5.80 -6.05
N LYS A 110 -9.64 -6.24 -5.51
CA LYS A 110 -10.89 -5.45 -5.51
C LYS A 110 -10.74 -4.12 -4.75
N ALA A 111 -9.91 -4.09 -3.73
CA ALA A 111 -9.60 -2.87 -2.98
C ALA A 111 -8.62 -1.94 -3.70
N GLY A 112 -8.07 -2.34 -4.86
CA GLY A 112 -7.19 -1.54 -5.70
C GLY A 112 -5.72 -1.54 -5.24
N TYR A 113 -5.30 -2.50 -4.41
CA TYR A 113 -3.90 -2.65 -4.04
C TYR A 113 -3.08 -3.21 -5.19
N ALA A 114 -1.79 -2.86 -5.26
CA ALA A 114 -0.89 -3.40 -6.25
C ALA A 114 -0.46 -4.82 -5.85
N MET A 115 -0.36 -5.69 -6.85
CA MET A 115 0.07 -7.06 -6.66
C MET A 115 1.50 -7.23 -7.17
N GLY A 116 2.36 -7.74 -6.31
CA GLY A 116 3.73 -8.13 -6.61
C GLY A 116 3.91 -9.64 -6.55
N ASP A 117 4.92 -10.11 -7.23
CA ASP A 117 5.38 -11.50 -7.27
C ASP A 117 6.47 -11.71 -6.22
N HIS A 118 6.28 -12.68 -5.32
CA HIS A 118 7.27 -13.10 -4.32
C HIS A 118 7.66 -14.57 -4.47
N THR A 119 7.69 -15.06 -5.72
CA THR A 119 7.94 -16.44 -6.14
C THR A 119 6.80 -17.40 -5.77
N TRP A 120 6.94 -18.67 -6.18
CA TRP A 120 5.92 -19.68 -5.91
C TRP A 120 5.93 -20.15 -4.44
N ASP A 121 7.11 -20.54 -3.89
CA ASP A 121 7.25 -21.11 -2.54
C ASP A 121 8.38 -20.51 -1.69
N HIS A 122 8.85 -19.31 -2.09
CA HIS A 122 9.83 -18.51 -1.34
C HIS A 122 11.23 -19.13 -1.23
N PRO A 123 11.83 -19.68 -2.30
CA PRO A 123 13.18 -20.22 -2.24
C PRO A 123 14.24 -19.11 -2.23
N ASN A 124 15.45 -19.44 -1.79
CA ASN A 124 16.59 -18.58 -2.06
C ASN A 124 16.96 -18.66 -3.56
N MET A 125 16.57 -17.64 -4.31
CA MET A 125 16.72 -17.59 -5.76
C MET A 125 18.17 -17.73 -6.22
N ASN A 126 19.14 -17.29 -5.40
CA ASN A 126 20.57 -17.39 -5.75
C ASN A 126 21.10 -18.83 -5.79
N LEU A 127 20.38 -19.78 -5.17
CA LEU A 127 20.74 -21.19 -5.17
C LEU A 127 20.07 -21.98 -6.31
N LEU A 128 19.26 -21.32 -7.14
CA LEU A 128 18.51 -21.95 -8.21
C LEU A 128 19.15 -21.72 -9.58
N SER A 129 19.01 -22.70 -10.47
CA SER A 129 19.31 -22.50 -11.89
C SER A 129 18.38 -21.45 -12.51
N ALA A 130 18.81 -20.80 -13.59
CA ALA A 130 17.98 -19.81 -14.31
C ALA A 130 16.60 -20.37 -14.70
N ALA A 131 16.52 -21.63 -15.13
CA ALA A 131 15.29 -22.27 -15.47
C ALA A 131 14.37 -22.48 -14.24
N SER A 132 14.94 -22.79 -13.08
CA SER A 132 14.18 -22.92 -11.84
C SER A 132 13.69 -21.55 -11.33
N GLN A 133 14.53 -20.52 -11.40
CA GLN A 133 14.13 -19.13 -11.09
C GLN A 133 12.97 -18.68 -11.99
N ALA A 134 13.02 -18.97 -13.29
CA ALA A 134 11.94 -18.66 -14.23
C ALA A 134 10.63 -19.35 -13.84
N ARG A 135 10.69 -20.66 -13.48
CA ARG A 135 9.48 -21.42 -13.06
C ARG A 135 8.86 -20.85 -11.80
N GLU A 136 9.64 -20.43 -10.82
CA GLU A 136 9.16 -19.81 -9.58
C GLU A 136 8.31 -18.56 -9.87
N ILE A 137 8.84 -17.67 -10.68
CA ILE A 137 8.17 -16.43 -11.09
C ILE A 137 6.94 -16.72 -11.96
N ASP A 138 7.08 -17.59 -12.98
CA ASP A 138 5.99 -17.86 -13.90
C ASP A 138 4.80 -18.58 -13.24
N ARG A 139 5.07 -19.50 -12.33
CA ARG A 139 4.04 -20.24 -11.60
C ARG A 139 3.23 -19.31 -10.69
N MET A 140 3.90 -18.40 -9.97
CA MET A 140 3.20 -17.41 -9.15
C MET A 140 2.33 -16.48 -10.00
N ASN A 141 2.83 -15.96 -11.12
CA ASN A 141 2.06 -15.10 -12.01
C ASN A 141 0.88 -15.84 -12.67
N ALA A 142 1.05 -17.11 -13.02
CA ALA A 142 -0.04 -17.94 -13.55
C ALA A 142 -1.16 -18.11 -12.52
N GLU A 143 -0.81 -18.39 -11.27
CA GLU A 143 -1.78 -18.54 -10.19
C GLU A 143 -2.51 -17.22 -9.89
N LEU A 144 -1.79 -16.10 -9.82
CA LEU A 144 -2.39 -14.79 -9.61
C LEU A 144 -3.38 -14.44 -10.73
N LYS A 145 -3.05 -14.78 -11.98
CA LYS A 145 -3.94 -14.62 -13.12
C LYS A 145 -5.18 -15.51 -13.02
N ALA A 146 -5.01 -16.77 -12.62
CA ALA A 146 -6.13 -17.74 -12.46
C ALA A 146 -7.08 -17.28 -11.34
N VAL A 147 -6.53 -16.84 -10.20
CA VAL A 147 -7.31 -16.48 -9.00
C VAL A 147 -8.00 -15.12 -9.11
N ALA A 148 -7.32 -14.11 -9.67
CA ALA A 148 -7.76 -12.72 -9.58
C ALA A 148 -7.75 -11.97 -10.91
N HIS A 149 -7.43 -12.61 -12.02
CA HIS A 149 -7.39 -12.05 -13.38
C HIS A 149 -6.46 -10.85 -13.53
N VAL A 150 -5.41 -10.76 -12.70
CA VAL A 150 -4.39 -9.72 -12.76
C VAL A 150 -3.00 -10.34 -12.93
N LYS A 151 -2.05 -9.51 -13.33
CA LYS A 151 -0.63 -9.86 -13.44
C LYS A 151 0.16 -9.00 -12.47
N ALA A 152 1.18 -9.56 -11.82
CA ALA A 152 2.14 -8.78 -11.05
C ALA A 152 2.97 -7.89 -11.98
N CYS A 153 3.13 -6.62 -11.60
CA CYS A 153 4.00 -5.66 -12.28
C CYS A 153 5.28 -5.36 -11.48
N ALA A 154 5.36 -5.88 -10.27
CA ALA A 154 6.49 -5.78 -9.37
C ALA A 154 6.93 -7.19 -8.98
N TYR A 155 8.23 -7.38 -8.83
CA TYR A 155 8.83 -8.59 -8.32
C TYR A 155 9.72 -8.24 -7.13
N ARG A 156 9.64 -9.01 -6.07
CA ARG A 156 10.57 -8.93 -4.95
C ARG A 156 11.18 -10.30 -4.72
N PRO A 157 12.51 -10.44 -4.88
CA PRO A 157 13.17 -11.71 -4.61
C PRO A 157 13.09 -12.02 -3.10
N PRO A 158 12.84 -13.29 -2.72
CA PRO A 158 12.93 -13.73 -1.33
C PRO A 158 14.26 -13.31 -0.68
N TYR A 159 14.18 -12.89 0.59
CA TYR A 159 15.32 -12.41 1.38
C TYR A 159 16.02 -11.16 0.83
N GLY A 160 15.48 -10.51 -0.21
CA GLY A 160 16.15 -9.44 -0.93
C GLY A 160 17.33 -9.92 -1.78
N ASN A 161 17.53 -11.23 -1.88
CA ASN A 161 18.67 -11.84 -2.58
C ASN A 161 18.36 -11.98 -4.07
N TYR A 162 19.20 -11.37 -4.91
CA TYR A 162 19.04 -11.49 -6.35
C TYR A 162 20.40 -11.49 -7.07
N VAL A 163 20.41 -12.12 -8.22
CA VAL A 163 21.51 -12.13 -9.19
C VAL A 163 21.05 -11.51 -10.51
N ALA A 164 21.97 -11.23 -11.42
CA ALA A 164 21.65 -10.65 -12.73
C ALA A 164 20.56 -11.43 -13.48
N THR A 165 20.51 -12.76 -13.32
CA THR A 165 19.47 -13.62 -13.89
C THR A 165 18.07 -13.22 -13.39
N ALA A 166 17.89 -13.00 -12.10
CA ALA A 166 16.59 -12.60 -11.53
C ALA A 166 16.13 -11.23 -12.05
N LEU A 167 17.05 -10.27 -12.21
CA LEU A 167 16.76 -8.97 -12.82
C LEU A 167 16.30 -9.13 -14.27
N SER A 168 17.04 -9.90 -15.07
CA SER A 168 16.72 -10.17 -16.47
C SER A 168 15.37 -10.87 -16.61
N LEU A 169 15.10 -11.90 -15.81
CA LEU A 169 13.83 -12.64 -15.83
C LEU A 169 12.65 -11.75 -15.49
N ALA A 170 12.76 -10.88 -14.48
CA ALA A 170 11.72 -9.93 -14.12
C ALA A 170 11.47 -8.93 -15.26
N GLN A 171 12.52 -8.38 -15.85
CA GLN A 171 12.41 -7.41 -16.94
C GLN A 171 11.76 -8.01 -18.19
N HIS A 172 12.11 -9.21 -18.61
CA HIS A 172 11.45 -9.91 -19.73
C HIS A 172 9.95 -10.12 -19.48
N ARG A 173 9.54 -10.21 -18.22
CA ARG A 173 8.13 -10.32 -17.79
C ARG A 173 7.46 -8.99 -17.56
N ARG A 174 8.15 -7.88 -17.86
CA ARG A 174 7.70 -6.49 -17.63
C ARG A 174 7.42 -6.19 -16.16
N MET A 175 8.20 -6.78 -15.26
CA MET A 175 8.17 -6.51 -13.83
C MET A 175 9.39 -5.69 -13.43
N SER A 176 9.21 -4.66 -12.60
CA SER A 176 10.29 -3.95 -11.92
C SER A 176 10.65 -4.69 -10.64
N VAL A 177 11.94 -4.77 -10.33
CA VAL A 177 12.43 -5.41 -9.10
C VAL A 177 12.41 -4.41 -7.96
N TRP A 178 11.82 -4.79 -6.82
CA TRP A 178 11.67 -3.93 -5.66
C TRP A 178 12.25 -4.57 -4.41
N LEU A 179 13.15 -3.85 -3.77
CA LEU A 179 13.63 -4.11 -2.42
C LEU A 179 12.94 -3.16 -1.44
N TRP A 180 13.62 -2.82 -0.36
CA TRP A 180 13.15 -1.88 0.66
C TRP A 180 14.30 -0.99 1.13
N SER A 181 13.96 0.10 1.79
CA SER A 181 14.89 1.02 2.44
C SER A 181 14.57 1.25 3.92
N VAL A 182 13.47 0.64 4.39
CA VAL A 182 13.08 0.60 5.81
C VAL A 182 12.67 -0.82 6.15
N ASP A 183 13.39 -1.48 7.06
CA ASP A 183 13.07 -2.82 7.55
C ASP A 183 12.45 -2.74 8.95
N THR A 184 11.18 -3.00 9.05
CA THR A 184 10.48 -3.01 10.35
C THR A 184 10.82 -4.21 11.21
N GLN A 185 11.46 -5.23 10.65
CA GLN A 185 11.78 -6.51 11.29
C GLN A 185 10.55 -7.21 11.91
N ASP A 186 9.37 -6.95 11.39
CA ASP A 186 8.11 -7.47 11.91
C ASP A 186 7.99 -9.00 11.77
N TRP A 187 8.71 -9.60 10.81
CA TRP A 187 8.84 -11.04 10.62
C TRP A 187 9.43 -11.75 11.85
N MET A 188 10.25 -11.06 12.65
CA MET A 188 10.83 -11.61 13.89
C MET A 188 9.78 -11.80 14.99
N ALA A 189 8.63 -11.14 14.91
CA ALA A 189 7.55 -11.30 15.88
C ALA A 189 6.91 -12.70 15.86
N ARG A 190 7.09 -13.47 14.78
CA ARG A 190 6.64 -14.87 14.64
C ARG A 190 5.19 -15.08 15.07
N GLY A 191 4.30 -14.19 14.68
CA GLY A 191 2.88 -14.23 15.04
C GLY A 191 2.53 -13.62 16.41
N SER A 192 3.49 -13.13 17.17
CA SER A 192 3.25 -12.40 18.41
C SER A 192 2.59 -11.05 18.15
N GLY A 193 1.63 -10.69 19.01
CA GLY A 193 0.99 -9.36 19.05
C GLY A 193 1.42 -8.53 20.26
N SER A 194 2.52 -8.91 20.95
CA SER A 194 2.95 -8.24 22.19
C SER A 194 3.30 -6.76 21.95
N SER A 195 3.14 -5.96 23.00
CA SER A 195 3.47 -4.52 22.98
C SER A 195 4.94 -4.25 22.65
N PHE A 196 5.83 -5.16 23.04
CA PHE A 196 7.25 -5.10 22.69
C PHE A 196 7.44 -5.07 21.16
N TRP A 197 6.84 -6.03 20.43
CA TRP A 197 6.96 -6.09 18.98
C TRP A 197 6.25 -4.92 18.30
N VAL A 198 5.08 -4.54 18.78
CA VAL A 198 4.37 -3.35 18.26
C VAL A 198 5.24 -2.10 18.36
N SER A 199 5.82 -1.85 19.54
CA SER A 199 6.69 -0.68 19.76
C SER A 199 7.97 -0.74 18.94
N ARG A 200 8.57 -1.94 18.78
CA ARG A 200 9.77 -2.14 17.96
C ARG A 200 9.50 -1.82 16.49
N ILE A 201 8.43 -2.35 15.92
CA ILE A 201 8.00 -2.13 14.53
C ILE A 201 7.78 -0.63 14.27
N ILE A 202 7.05 0.04 15.16
CA ILE A 202 6.81 1.49 15.07
C ILE A 202 8.14 2.25 15.08
N ARG A 203 8.97 1.98 16.08
CA ARG A 203 10.25 2.66 16.27
C ARG A 203 11.15 2.53 15.04
N LEU A 204 11.31 1.32 14.48
CA LEU A 204 12.13 1.10 13.28
C LEU A 204 11.56 1.85 12.06
N ALA A 205 10.24 1.76 11.83
CA ALA A 205 9.59 2.46 10.73
C ALA A 205 9.78 4.00 10.82
N GLU A 206 9.71 4.56 12.02
CA GLU A 206 9.87 5.99 12.26
C GLU A 206 11.34 6.44 12.18
N GLN A 207 12.26 5.72 12.81
CA GLN A 207 13.67 6.08 12.84
C GLN A 207 14.33 6.01 11.46
N GLU A 208 14.13 4.90 10.74
CA GLU A 208 14.68 4.72 9.40
C GLU A 208 13.92 5.56 8.36
N GLY A 209 12.60 5.65 8.50
CA GLY A 209 11.75 6.35 7.53
C GLY A 209 11.91 7.86 7.53
N ARG A 210 12.15 8.49 8.69
CA ARG A 210 12.21 9.96 8.82
C ARG A 210 13.37 10.60 8.04
N VAL A 211 14.47 9.88 7.85
CA VAL A 211 15.67 10.40 7.18
C VAL A 211 15.63 10.23 5.66
N LEU A 212 14.65 9.50 5.14
CA LEU A 212 14.51 9.18 3.72
C LEU A 212 13.41 10.04 3.07
N ARG A 213 13.64 10.51 1.85
CA ARG A 213 12.58 11.20 1.06
C ARG A 213 11.57 10.25 0.45
N HIS A 214 11.98 9.02 0.18
CA HIS A 214 11.23 8.04 -0.61
C HIS A 214 11.30 6.63 -0.01
N PRO A 215 10.94 6.42 1.30
CA PRO A 215 11.04 5.11 1.90
C PRO A 215 10.10 4.08 1.25
N VAL A 216 10.63 2.87 1.06
CA VAL A 216 9.87 1.65 0.85
C VAL A 216 9.93 0.86 2.15
N VAL A 217 8.79 0.72 2.81
CA VAL A 217 8.68 0.07 4.12
C VAL A 217 8.32 -1.40 3.93
N LEU A 218 9.22 -2.28 4.39
CA LEU A 218 8.99 -3.73 4.45
C LEU A 218 8.19 -4.09 5.70
N MET A 219 7.09 -4.77 5.47
CA MET A 219 6.25 -5.46 6.45
C MET A 219 5.80 -6.80 5.87
N HIS A 220 5.17 -7.64 6.68
CA HIS A 220 4.73 -8.96 6.25
C HIS A 220 3.27 -9.21 6.61
N ASN A 221 2.59 -9.99 5.74
CA ASN A 221 1.24 -10.53 5.99
C ASN A 221 1.22 -12.07 5.87
N GLN A 222 2.28 -12.70 6.32
CA GLN A 222 2.60 -14.11 6.26
C GLN A 222 1.48 -15.06 6.76
N PRO A 223 1.50 -16.37 6.40
CA PRO A 223 0.43 -17.33 6.71
C PRO A 223 0.08 -17.45 8.19
N ALA A 224 1.07 -17.44 9.09
CA ALA A 224 0.87 -17.52 10.55
C ALA A 224 0.14 -16.29 11.12
N GLY A 225 0.15 -15.18 10.37
CA GLY A 225 -0.36 -13.89 10.77
C GLY A 225 0.71 -13.00 11.39
N ASN A 226 0.42 -11.71 11.45
CA ASN A 226 1.31 -10.71 12.01
C ASN A 226 0.52 -9.65 12.80
N PRO A 227 -0.05 -10.00 13.97
CA PRO A 227 -0.89 -9.10 14.74
C PRO A 227 -0.15 -7.85 15.24
N ALA A 228 1.16 -7.93 15.48
CA ALA A 228 1.96 -6.77 15.84
C ALA A 228 2.00 -5.73 14.70
N THR A 229 2.16 -6.18 13.45
CA THR A 229 2.10 -5.31 12.26
C THR A 229 0.72 -4.66 12.13
N VAL A 230 -0.37 -5.42 12.34
CA VAL A 230 -1.73 -4.87 12.32
C VAL A 230 -1.89 -3.73 13.33
N SER A 231 -1.37 -3.91 14.55
CA SER A 231 -1.45 -2.92 15.62
C SER A 231 -0.54 -1.71 15.39
N ALA A 232 0.64 -1.91 14.79
CA ALA A 232 1.61 -0.85 14.49
C ALA A 232 1.18 0.02 13.30
N LEU A 233 0.53 -0.58 12.30
CA LEU A 233 0.22 0.06 11.02
C LEU A 233 -0.53 1.41 11.14
N PRO A 234 -1.55 1.59 12.01
CA PRO A 234 -2.19 2.90 12.19
C PRO A 234 -1.24 4.00 12.67
N VAL A 235 -0.26 3.67 13.52
CA VAL A 235 0.73 4.62 14.04
C VAL A 235 1.69 5.01 12.94
N ILE A 236 2.23 4.04 12.21
CA ILE A 236 3.13 4.23 11.06
C ILE A 236 2.47 5.14 10.00
N ILE A 237 1.20 4.89 9.67
CA ILE A 237 0.47 5.72 8.71
C ILE A 237 0.33 7.16 9.20
N ARG A 238 -0.03 7.38 10.47
CA ARG A 238 -0.14 8.72 11.04
C ARG A 238 1.19 9.44 11.06
N PHE A 239 2.27 8.75 11.42
CA PHE A 239 3.63 9.29 11.42
C PHE A 239 4.01 9.85 10.03
N PHE A 240 3.94 9.04 8.98
CA PHE A 240 4.30 9.48 7.64
C PHE A 240 3.41 10.63 7.14
N ARG A 241 2.11 10.62 7.46
CA ARG A 241 1.21 11.75 7.14
C ARG A 241 1.61 13.05 7.83
N ALA A 242 1.87 12.98 9.13
CA ALA A 242 2.28 14.15 9.91
C ALA A 242 3.60 14.77 9.42
N HIS A 243 4.47 13.94 8.80
CA HIS A 243 5.74 14.39 8.23
C HIS A 243 5.65 14.76 6.73
N GLY A 244 4.44 14.89 6.17
CA GLY A 244 4.19 15.36 4.82
C GLY A 244 4.45 14.34 3.71
N TYR A 245 4.48 13.04 4.03
CA TYR A 245 4.62 11.99 3.03
C TYR A 245 3.29 11.69 2.33
N ARG A 246 3.36 11.55 1.01
CA ARG A 246 2.28 11.03 0.19
C ARG A 246 2.48 9.53 -0.02
N PHE A 247 1.45 8.74 0.26
CA PHE A 247 1.49 7.29 0.06
C PHE A 247 1.36 6.91 -1.41
N VAL A 248 2.20 5.98 -1.85
CA VAL A 248 2.24 5.48 -3.24
C VAL A 248 2.35 3.96 -3.27
N ARG A 249 2.09 3.37 -4.44
CA ARG A 249 2.41 1.96 -4.73
C ARG A 249 3.78 1.89 -5.40
N VAL A 250 4.46 0.77 -5.26
CA VAL A 250 5.62 0.43 -6.10
C VAL A 250 5.17 -0.37 -7.30
#